data_4d648341ee8890c71ce166df6bf4774f
#
_entry.id   4d648341ee8890c71ce166df6bf4774f
#
_cell.length_a   1.000
_cell.length_b   1.000
_cell.length_c   1.000
_cell.angle_alpha   90.00
_cell.angle_beta   90.00
_cell.angle_gamma   90.00
#
_symmetry.space_group_name_H-M   'P 1'
#
loop_
_entity.id
_entity.type
_entity.pdbx_description
1 polymer ?
#
loop_
_entity_poly.entity_id
_entity_poly.type
_entity_poly.pdbx_seq_one_letter_code
_entity_poly.pdbx_strand_id
1 'polypeptide(L)'
;SDAAFTSLGADLSSMSLNPAGLGMYRRNEISLTPLVPMAKASTAGTASWKGNSKSQFAFANVGVALNVFESSRSSLTSLTLGIGMNRIADFNSRYSFSSESRYDPDRPDRQMPTIADIFSQQMNNFGVRPDREAEGGGPNGPVPVDAWNPNVWPAILAYDAYMLGNYGTVKDPIWAVERIGRNASVLHSLDVVNSGSINEFTISMVGNINNTL
;
A
#
# COMPACT_ATOMS: atom_id res chain seq x y z
N SER A 1 -13.67 5.25 18.92
CA SER A 1 -14.53 4.73 20.01
C SER A 1 -13.81 3.72 20.92
N ASP A 2 -12.52 3.47 20.70
CA ASP A 2 -11.77 2.45 21.44
C ASP A 2 -11.46 2.85 22.88
N ALA A 3 -11.44 4.15 23.17
CA ALA A 3 -11.18 4.66 24.53
C ALA A 3 -12.28 4.31 25.56
N ALA A 4 -13.50 4.00 25.12
CA ALA A 4 -14.59 3.64 26.01
C ALA A 4 -14.48 2.20 26.56
N PHE A 5 -13.82 1.31 25.83
CA PHE A 5 -13.64 -0.09 26.24
C PHE A 5 -12.50 -0.28 27.23
N THR A 6 -11.51 0.62 27.24
CA THR A 6 -10.40 0.57 28.20
C THR A 6 -10.82 0.78 29.66
N SER A 7 -11.98 1.42 29.89
CA SER A 7 -12.52 1.67 31.24
C SER A 7 -13.37 0.52 31.77
N LEU A 8 -13.80 -0.41 30.92
CA LEU A 8 -14.72 -1.49 31.33
C LEU A 8 -14.02 -2.71 31.95
N GLY A 9 -12.69 -2.81 31.86
CA GLY A 9 -11.88 -3.91 32.43
C GLY A 9 -12.34 -5.31 31.95
N ALA A 10 -11.49 -6.29 31.95
CA ALA A 10 -11.79 -7.68 31.56
C ALA A 10 -12.02 -7.92 30.06
N ASP A 11 -11.36 -7.14 29.19
CA ASP A 11 -11.24 -7.47 27.78
C ASP A 11 -9.78 -7.77 27.42
N LEU A 12 -9.51 -9.00 26.97
CA LEU A 12 -8.17 -9.41 26.56
C LEU A 12 -7.64 -8.63 25.36
N SER A 13 -8.52 -8.05 24.54
CA SER A 13 -8.10 -7.20 23.40
C SER A 13 -7.50 -5.86 23.87
N SER A 14 -7.89 -5.37 25.03
CA SER A 14 -7.38 -4.13 25.63
C SER A 14 -6.12 -4.32 26.48
N MET A 15 -5.60 -5.52 26.60
CA MET A 15 -4.48 -5.87 27.48
C MET A 15 -3.21 -5.06 27.18
N SER A 16 -2.97 -4.67 25.92
CA SER A 16 -1.85 -3.82 25.54
C SER A 16 -2.00 -2.37 26.03
N LEU A 17 -3.22 -1.88 26.14
CA LEU A 17 -3.53 -0.51 26.57
C LEU A 17 -3.75 -0.40 28.09
N ASN A 18 -4.40 -1.41 28.67
CA ASN A 18 -4.71 -1.43 30.09
C ASN A 18 -4.52 -2.84 30.68
N PRO A 19 -3.28 -3.21 31.04
CA PRO A 19 -3.00 -4.51 31.62
C PRO A 19 -3.66 -4.72 32.98
N ALA A 20 -4.03 -3.64 33.72
CA ALA A 20 -4.68 -3.74 35.00
C ALA A 20 -6.05 -4.47 34.93
N GLY A 21 -6.70 -4.44 33.76
CA GLY A 21 -7.93 -5.19 33.52
C GLY A 21 -7.80 -6.70 33.71
N LEU A 22 -6.60 -7.27 33.57
CA LEU A 22 -6.32 -8.66 33.88
C LEU A 22 -6.51 -9.02 35.34
N GLY A 23 -6.35 -8.06 36.26
CA GLY A 23 -6.58 -8.27 37.69
C GLY A 23 -8.04 -8.58 38.07
N MET A 24 -8.98 -8.36 37.16
CA MET A 24 -10.40 -8.69 37.36
C MET A 24 -10.71 -10.15 37.00
N TYR A 25 -9.81 -10.83 36.27
CA TYR A 25 -10.02 -12.23 35.88
C TYR A 25 -9.79 -13.16 37.09
N ARG A 26 -10.84 -13.87 37.46
CA ARG A 26 -10.80 -14.89 38.50
C ARG A 26 -10.79 -16.32 37.96
N ARG A 27 -10.89 -16.48 36.67
CA ARG A 27 -10.87 -17.77 35.97
C ARG A 27 -9.99 -17.67 34.74
N ASN A 28 -9.53 -18.81 34.29
CA ASN A 28 -8.83 -18.90 33.02
C ASN A 28 -9.80 -18.60 31.87
N GLU A 29 -9.36 -17.78 30.91
CA GLU A 29 -10.16 -17.36 29.77
C GLU A 29 -9.35 -17.42 28.49
N ILE A 30 -10.01 -17.81 27.40
CA ILE A 30 -9.46 -17.78 26.06
C ILE A 30 -10.37 -16.90 25.21
N SER A 31 -9.79 -15.91 24.57
CA SER A 31 -10.48 -15.03 23.63
C SER A 31 -10.01 -15.30 22.19
N LEU A 32 -10.96 -15.34 21.28
CA LEU A 32 -10.74 -15.58 19.86
C LEU A 32 -11.70 -14.71 19.08
N THR A 33 -11.17 -13.73 18.34
CA THR A 33 -11.98 -12.84 17.51
C THR A 33 -11.64 -13.05 16.04
N PRO A 34 -12.51 -13.72 15.27
CA PRO A 34 -12.31 -13.88 13.83
C PRO A 34 -12.49 -12.55 13.11
N LEU A 35 -11.75 -12.36 12.03
CA LEU A 35 -11.77 -11.19 11.18
C LEU A 35 -11.91 -11.62 9.71
N VAL A 36 -12.86 -11.04 9.01
CA VAL A 36 -12.97 -11.15 7.55
C VAL A 36 -12.88 -9.75 6.95
N PRO A 37 -11.68 -9.29 6.58
CA PRO A 37 -11.53 -7.98 5.97
C PRO A 37 -12.18 -7.95 4.60
N MET A 38 -12.99 -6.92 4.34
CA MET A 38 -13.61 -6.66 3.04
C MET A 38 -13.25 -5.25 2.61
N ALA A 39 -12.48 -5.13 1.55
CA ALA A 39 -12.18 -3.84 0.93
C ALA A 39 -12.95 -3.72 -0.38
N LYS A 40 -13.68 -2.63 -0.56
CA LYS A 40 -14.31 -2.26 -1.83
C LYS A 40 -13.77 -0.92 -2.26
N ALA A 41 -13.32 -0.84 -3.50
CA ALA A 41 -12.94 0.42 -4.13
C ALA A 41 -13.73 0.59 -5.41
N SER A 42 -14.14 1.81 -5.72
CA SER A 42 -14.81 2.16 -6.96
C SER A 42 -14.21 3.45 -7.51
N THR A 43 -14.11 3.55 -8.84
CA THR A 43 -13.71 4.77 -9.52
C THR A 43 -14.88 5.28 -10.35
N ALA A 44 -15.01 6.60 -10.43
CA ALA A 44 -15.91 7.26 -11.39
C ALA A 44 -15.08 7.66 -12.61
N GLY A 45 -15.54 7.28 -13.82
CA GLY A 45 -14.88 7.61 -15.07
C GLY A 45 -15.04 6.53 -16.13
N THR A 46 -14.39 6.72 -17.27
CA THR A 46 -14.38 5.80 -18.42
C THR A 46 -13.47 4.58 -18.24
N ALA A 47 -12.70 4.55 -17.14
CA ALA A 47 -11.80 3.46 -16.83
C ALA A 47 -12.57 2.27 -16.23
N SER A 48 -12.25 1.07 -16.66
CA SER A 48 -12.78 -0.16 -16.09
C SER A 48 -11.98 -0.52 -14.84
N TRP A 49 -12.65 -0.52 -13.69
CA TRP A 49 -12.09 -0.93 -12.41
C TRP A 49 -12.70 -2.26 -11.97
N LYS A 50 -11.86 -3.21 -11.69
CA LYS A 50 -12.27 -4.45 -11.02
C LYS A 50 -11.58 -4.51 -9.65
N GLY A 51 -12.31 -4.09 -8.62
CA GLY A 51 -11.93 -4.38 -7.24
C GLY A 51 -12.21 -5.85 -6.95
N ASN A 52 -11.18 -6.65 -6.84
CA ASN A 52 -11.30 -8.03 -6.42
C ASN A 52 -10.94 -8.08 -4.93
N SER A 53 -11.96 -8.11 -4.06
CA SER A 53 -11.73 -8.33 -2.63
C SER A 53 -11.29 -9.78 -2.44
N LYS A 54 -10.04 -10.00 -2.11
CA LYS A 54 -9.61 -11.28 -1.59
C LYS A 54 -10.06 -11.33 -0.13
N SER A 55 -11.17 -11.99 0.15
CA SER A 55 -11.56 -12.28 1.52
C SER A 55 -10.57 -13.31 2.08
N GLN A 56 -9.82 -12.92 3.08
CA GLN A 56 -8.91 -13.81 3.78
C GLN A 56 -9.40 -13.94 5.20
N PHE A 57 -9.60 -15.19 5.64
CA PHE A 57 -9.91 -15.44 7.04
C PHE A 57 -8.69 -15.13 7.91
N ALA A 58 -8.88 -14.36 8.95
CA ALA A 58 -7.83 -13.96 9.87
C ALA A 58 -8.38 -13.86 11.30
N PHE A 59 -7.51 -13.68 12.27
CA PHE A 59 -7.90 -13.34 13.63
C PHE A 59 -7.55 -11.89 13.91
N ALA A 60 -8.49 -11.13 14.43
CA ALA A 60 -8.27 -9.77 14.93
C ALA A 60 -7.57 -9.80 16.27
N ASN A 61 -8.01 -10.72 17.13
CA ASN A 61 -7.46 -10.93 18.47
C ASN A 61 -7.42 -12.41 18.80
N VAL A 62 -6.35 -12.82 19.46
CA VAL A 62 -6.21 -14.12 20.12
C VAL A 62 -5.58 -13.87 21.48
N GLY A 63 -6.22 -14.28 22.55
CA GLY A 63 -5.73 -14.03 23.90
C GLY A 63 -6.05 -15.15 24.87
N VAL A 64 -5.19 -15.28 25.88
CA VAL A 64 -5.34 -16.22 26.99
C VAL A 64 -5.03 -15.47 28.29
N ALA A 65 -5.93 -15.56 29.25
CA ALA A 65 -5.70 -15.16 30.62
C ALA A 65 -5.65 -16.39 31.52
N LEU A 66 -4.60 -16.51 32.30
CA LEU A 66 -4.38 -17.61 33.24
C LEU A 66 -4.30 -17.05 34.68
N ASN A 67 -5.20 -17.47 35.53
CA ASN A 67 -5.07 -17.23 36.95
C ASN A 67 -4.10 -18.27 37.52
N VAL A 68 -2.88 -17.84 37.80
CA VAL A 68 -1.78 -18.72 38.23
C VAL A 68 -1.68 -18.85 39.75
N PHE A 69 -2.33 -17.92 40.48
CA PHE A 69 -2.36 -17.95 41.93
C PHE A 69 -3.63 -17.31 42.45
N GLU A 70 -4.28 -17.94 43.44
CA GLU A 70 -5.42 -17.42 44.17
C GLU A 70 -5.32 -17.79 45.65
N SER A 71 -5.49 -16.81 46.53
CA SER A 71 -5.47 -17.03 47.99
C SER A 71 -6.39 -16.04 48.71
N SER A 72 -7.20 -16.53 49.61
CA SER A 72 -8.03 -15.72 50.49
C SER A 72 -7.35 -15.32 51.81
N ARG A 73 -6.14 -15.88 52.08
CA ARG A 73 -5.42 -15.69 53.34
C ARG A 73 -4.16 -14.82 53.22
N SER A 74 -3.80 -14.45 52.02
CA SER A 74 -2.61 -13.64 51.68
C SER A 74 -3.05 -12.24 51.28
N SER A 75 -2.17 -11.23 51.48
CA SER A 75 -2.36 -9.89 50.94
C SER A 75 -2.41 -9.92 49.43
N LEU A 76 -1.65 -10.79 48.78
CA LEU A 76 -1.77 -11.09 47.34
C LEU A 76 -2.96 -12.05 47.18
N THR A 77 -4.08 -11.54 46.69
CA THR A 77 -5.33 -12.29 46.51
C THR A 77 -5.34 -13.11 45.23
N SER A 78 -4.80 -12.57 44.14
CA SER A 78 -4.67 -13.30 42.88
C SER A 78 -3.50 -12.80 42.04
N LEU A 79 -2.99 -13.67 41.19
CA LEU A 79 -1.99 -13.35 40.18
C LEU A 79 -2.46 -13.91 38.86
N THR A 80 -2.61 -13.02 37.89
CA THR A 80 -3.09 -13.37 36.52
C THR A 80 -2.01 -13.07 35.52
N LEU A 81 -1.72 -14.03 34.66
CA LEU A 81 -0.85 -13.92 33.49
C LEU A 81 -1.72 -13.82 32.24
N GLY A 82 -1.49 -12.81 31.41
CA GLY A 82 -2.12 -12.63 30.10
C GLY A 82 -1.11 -12.72 28.98
N ILE A 83 -1.47 -13.44 27.94
CA ILE A 83 -0.73 -13.51 26.68
C ILE A 83 -1.72 -13.25 25.55
N GLY A 84 -1.41 -12.32 24.67
CA GLY A 84 -2.31 -11.95 23.58
C GLY A 84 -1.59 -11.54 22.31
N MET A 85 -2.32 -11.67 21.22
CA MET A 85 -1.96 -11.15 19.90
C MET A 85 -3.12 -10.30 19.39
N ASN A 86 -2.82 -9.07 19.02
CA ASN A 86 -3.76 -8.15 18.35
C ASN A 86 -3.27 -7.89 16.92
N ARG A 87 -4.16 -7.97 15.95
CA ARG A 87 -3.88 -7.51 14.59
C ARG A 87 -4.18 -6.02 14.50
N ILE A 88 -3.12 -5.22 14.34
CA ILE A 88 -3.22 -3.76 14.24
C ILE A 88 -3.60 -3.33 12.84
N ALA A 89 -3.04 -3.98 11.81
CA ALA A 89 -3.33 -3.66 10.42
C ALA A 89 -3.31 -4.90 9.52
N ASP A 90 -4.14 -4.88 8.49
CA ASP A 90 -4.16 -5.88 7.42
C ASP A 90 -4.08 -5.16 6.07
N PHE A 91 -3.07 -5.51 5.26
CA PHE A 91 -2.80 -4.89 3.97
C PHE A 91 -3.20 -5.78 2.80
N ASN A 92 -3.82 -6.93 3.06
CA ASN A 92 -4.20 -7.86 2.01
C ASN A 92 -5.30 -7.27 1.13
N SER A 93 -4.90 -6.82 -0.05
CA SER A 93 -5.82 -6.27 -1.05
C SER A 93 -5.33 -6.58 -2.45
N ARG A 94 -6.25 -6.75 -3.37
CA ARG A 94 -5.96 -6.86 -4.79
C ARG A 94 -6.92 -5.98 -5.56
N TYR A 95 -6.37 -5.18 -6.46
CA TYR A 95 -7.18 -4.40 -7.38
C TYR A 95 -6.51 -4.36 -8.75
N SER A 96 -7.33 -4.29 -9.77
CA SER A 96 -6.88 -4.11 -11.14
C SER A 96 -7.58 -2.90 -11.75
N PHE A 97 -6.84 -2.19 -12.55
CA PHE A 97 -7.29 -1.03 -13.29
C PHE A 97 -6.97 -1.24 -14.76
N SER A 98 -7.90 -0.91 -15.64
CA SER A 98 -7.64 -0.86 -17.07
C SER A 98 -8.26 0.39 -17.68
N SER A 99 -7.51 1.05 -18.53
CA SER A 99 -7.94 2.24 -19.27
C SER A 99 -7.44 2.18 -20.69
N GLU A 100 -8.25 2.56 -21.63
CA GLU A 100 -7.88 2.66 -23.04
C GLU A 100 -7.60 4.13 -23.36
N SER A 101 -6.39 4.41 -23.85
CA SER A 101 -6.00 5.72 -24.39
C SER A 101 -6.07 5.66 -25.90
N ARG A 102 -6.71 6.65 -26.51
CA ARG A 102 -6.77 6.78 -27.97
C ARG A 102 -5.95 7.98 -28.42
N TYR A 103 -5.13 7.75 -29.42
CA TYR A 103 -4.46 8.81 -30.15
C TYR A 103 -5.28 9.19 -31.37
N ASP A 104 -5.89 10.38 -31.37
CA ASP A 104 -6.65 10.94 -32.50
C ASP A 104 -6.04 12.32 -32.82
N PRO A 105 -5.21 12.45 -33.82
CA PRO A 105 -4.57 13.72 -34.19
C PRO A 105 -5.57 14.77 -34.66
N ASP A 106 -6.76 14.35 -35.13
CA ASP A 106 -7.79 15.24 -35.63
C ASP A 106 -8.70 15.79 -34.53
N ARG A 107 -8.59 15.23 -33.32
CA ARG A 107 -9.38 15.62 -32.13
C ARG A 107 -8.52 15.72 -30.87
N PRO A 108 -7.65 16.75 -30.80
CA PRO A 108 -6.75 16.92 -29.66
C PRO A 108 -7.47 17.16 -28.34
N ASP A 109 -8.71 17.64 -28.37
CA ASP A 109 -9.58 17.85 -27.22
C ASP A 109 -10.12 16.55 -26.58
N ARG A 110 -10.01 15.43 -27.31
CA ARG A 110 -10.47 14.10 -26.88
C ARG A 110 -9.34 13.09 -26.67
N GLN A 111 -8.12 13.55 -26.81
CA GLN A 111 -6.96 12.68 -26.58
C GLN A 111 -6.83 12.36 -25.10
N MET A 112 -6.85 11.08 -24.77
CA MET A 112 -6.34 10.61 -23.50
C MET A 112 -4.85 10.35 -23.65
N PRO A 113 -3.98 11.09 -22.96
CA PRO A 113 -2.55 10.89 -23.06
C PRO A 113 -2.18 9.46 -22.65
N THR A 114 -1.27 8.88 -23.41
CA THR A 114 -0.65 7.61 -23.04
C THR A 114 0.43 7.86 -22.00
N ILE A 115 0.92 6.81 -21.37
CA ILE A 115 2.07 6.93 -20.47
C ILE A 115 3.33 7.43 -21.24
N ALA A 116 3.43 7.11 -22.52
CA ALA A 116 4.51 7.58 -23.38
C ALA A 116 4.43 9.09 -23.64
N ASP A 117 3.22 9.66 -23.74
CA ASP A 117 3.04 11.12 -23.83
C ASP A 117 3.49 11.82 -22.55
N ILE A 118 3.21 11.23 -21.39
CA ILE A 118 3.68 11.78 -20.10
C ILE A 118 5.21 11.80 -20.05
N PHE A 119 5.84 10.72 -20.49
CA PHE A 119 7.32 10.65 -20.54
C PHE A 119 7.91 11.61 -21.56
N SER A 120 7.29 11.78 -22.74
CA SER A 120 7.75 12.75 -23.73
C SER A 120 7.65 14.19 -23.22
N GLN A 121 6.54 14.54 -22.54
CA GLN A 121 6.38 15.82 -21.87
C GLN A 121 7.42 16.04 -20.78
N GLN A 122 7.74 14.99 -20.01
CA GLN A 122 8.76 15.04 -18.98
C GLN A 122 10.13 15.36 -19.58
N MET A 123 10.54 14.68 -20.66
CA MET A 123 11.77 14.95 -21.38
C MET A 123 11.84 16.39 -21.88
N ASN A 124 10.75 16.89 -22.50
CA ASN A 124 10.67 18.25 -23.00
C ASN A 124 10.71 19.30 -21.88
N ASN A 125 9.95 19.11 -20.79
CA ASN A 125 9.87 20.04 -19.69
C ASN A 125 11.19 20.18 -18.91
N PHE A 126 11.96 19.12 -18.81
CA PHE A 126 13.29 19.13 -18.20
C PHE A 126 14.40 19.51 -19.17
N GLY A 127 14.07 19.75 -20.43
CA GLY A 127 15.03 20.13 -21.46
C GLY A 127 16.13 19.08 -21.69
N VAL A 128 15.77 17.79 -21.57
CA VAL A 128 16.72 16.69 -21.70
C VAL A 128 17.31 16.68 -23.10
N ARG A 129 18.65 16.71 -23.20
CA ARG A 129 19.36 16.76 -24.46
C ARG A 129 19.97 15.41 -24.78
N PRO A 130 19.90 14.97 -26.06
CA PRO A 130 20.62 13.79 -26.48
C PRO A 130 22.12 14.01 -26.41
N ASP A 131 22.91 12.97 -26.14
CA ASP A 131 24.35 13.09 -26.08
C ASP A 131 24.92 13.44 -27.46
N ARG A 132 25.95 14.26 -27.45
CA ARG A 132 26.56 14.79 -28.68
C ARG A 132 27.45 13.79 -29.41
N GLU A 133 27.92 12.76 -28.72
CA GLU A 133 29.01 11.91 -29.25
C GLU A 133 28.57 10.74 -30.11
N ALA A 134 27.27 10.49 -30.28
CA ALA A 134 26.85 9.47 -31.22
C ALA A 134 26.49 10.09 -32.57
N GLU A 135 27.41 9.99 -33.45
CA GLU A 135 27.19 10.13 -34.88
C GLU A 135 26.28 8.99 -35.38
N GLY A 136 25.05 9.34 -35.65
CA GLY A 136 24.05 8.41 -36.14
C GLY A 136 22.67 8.81 -35.63
N GLY A 137 22.20 9.98 -36.06
CA GLY A 137 20.87 10.49 -35.74
C GLY A 137 19.76 9.61 -36.29
N GLY A 138 19.48 8.55 -35.58
CA GLY A 138 18.25 7.79 -35.68
C GLY A 138 17.51 7.86 -34.36
N PRO A 139 16.29 7.34 -34.29
CA PRO A 139 15.52 7.24 -33.02
C PRO A 139 16.26 6.47 -31.94
N ASN A 140 17.41 5.90 -32.25
CA ASN A 140 18.25 5.07 -31.38
C ASN A 140 19.58 5.77 -31.06
N GLY A 141 19.60 7.08 -31.00
CA GLY A 141 20.77 7.85 -30.54
C GLY A 141 21.12 7.56 -29.08
N PRO A 142 22.28 8.01 -28.61
CA PRO A 142 22.78 7.68 -27.30
C PRO A 142 21.91 8.20 -26.18
N VAL A 143 22.12 7.63 -25.02
CA VAL A 143 21.48 7.97 -23.73
C VAL A 143 21.52 9.47 -23.51
N PRO A 144 20.40 10.12 -23.11
CA PRO A 144 20.38 11.54 -22.79
C PRO A 144 21.39 11.91 -21.70
N VAL A 145 22.03 13.05 -21.87
CA VAL A 145 23.11 13.54 -20.96
C VAL A 145 22.63 13.76 -19.52
N ASP A 146 21.33 13.95 -19.34
CA ASP A 146 20.72 14.23 -18.03
C ASP A 146 20.36 12.97 -17.24
N ALA A 147 21.02 11.83 -17.50
CA ALA A 147 20.83 10.58 -16.77
C ALA A 147 21.02 10.68 -15.23
N TRP A 148 21.62 11.77 -14.75
CA TRP A 148 21.80 12.04 -13.33
C TRP A 148 20.59 12.67 -12.64
N ASN A 149 19.59 13.14 -13.40
CA ASN A 149 18.36 13.69 -12.82
C ASN A 149 17.35 12.57 -12.57
N PRO A 150 17.09 12.19 -11.30
CA PRO A 150 16.18 11.08 -10.99
C PRO A 150 14.74 11.32 -11.45
N ASN A 151 14.36 12.57 -11.67
CA ASN A 151 13.02 12.92 -12.12
C ASN A 151 12.76 12.51 -13.59
N VAL A 152 13.80 12.33 -14.39
CA VAL A 152 13.67 11.95 -15.81
C VAL A 152 13.99 10.49 -16.08
N TRP A 153 14.39 9.71 -15.08
CA TRP A 153 14.74 8.31 -15.26
C TRP A 153 13.65 7.45 -15.91
N PRO A 154 12.36 7.56 -15.52
CA PRO A 154 11.32 6.79 -16.20
C PRO A 154 11.21 7.12 -17.70
N ALA A 155 11.41 8.40 -18.05
CA ALA A 155 11.37 8.84 -19.43
C ALA A 155 12.62 8.40 -20.23
N ILE A 156 13.80 8.33 -19.59
CA ILE A 156 15.01 7.76 -20.18
C ILE A 156 14.83 6.27 -20.46
N LEU A 157 14.27 5.51 -19.52
CA LEU A 157 13.96 4.10 -19.73
C LEU A 157 12.92 3.88 -20.84
N ALA A 158 11.95 4.79 -20.96
CA ALA A 158 10.98 4.76 -22.06
C ALA A 158 11.66 5.03 -23.43
N TYR A 159 12.65 5.91 -23.47
CA TYR A 159 13.46 6.15 -24.66
C TYR A 159 14.29 4.90 -25.02
N ASP A 160 14.97 4.30 -24.07
CA ASP A 160 15.74 3.06 -24.29
C ASP A 160 14.85 1.89 -24.73
N ALA A 161 13.59 1.88 -24.31
CA ALA A 161 12.59 0.93 -24.76
C ALA A 161 11.97 1.29 -26.14
N TYR A 162 12.49 2.29 -26.83
CA TYR A 162 11.99 2.77 -28.14
C TYR A 162 10.54 3.26 -28.11
N MET A 163 10.07 3.77 -26.98
CA MET A 163 8.75 4.40 -26.87
C MET A 163 8.79 5.86 -27.29
N LEU A 164 9.94 6.52 -27.16
CA LEU A 164 10.15 7.92 -27.47
C LEU A 164 11.22 8.09 -28.54
N GLY A 165 11.08 9.13 -29.36
CA GLY A 165 12.08 9.58 -30.33
C GLY A 165 12.34 11.08 -30.23
N ASN A 166 13.50 11.53 -30.67
CA ASN A 166 13.81 12.93 -30.79
C ASN A 166 13.61 13.38 -32.26
N TYR A 167 12.67 14.27 -32.46
CA TYR A 167 12.33 14.85 -33.77
C TYR A 167 12.90 16.26 -33.98
N GLY A 168 13.56 16.80 -32.95
CA GLY A 168 14.28 18.07 -33.02
C GLY A 168 15.76 17.90 -33.32
N THR A 169 16.50 18.92 -32.97
CA THR A 169 18.00 18.93 -33.10
C THR A 169 18.63 18.62 -31.75
N VAL A 170 19.94 18.38 -31.70
CA VAL A 170 20.67 18.19 -30.43
C VAL A 170 20.60 19.44 -29.55
N LYS A 171 20.53 20.65 -30.15
CA LYS A 171 20.44 21.90 -29.40
C LYS A 171 19.03 22.26 -28.96
N ASP A 172 18.05 21.81 -29.73
CA ASP A 172 16.62 22.05 -29.48
C ASP A 172 15.85 20.73 -29.72
N PRO A 173 15.91 19.81 -28.76
CA PRO A 173 15.28 18.51 -28.89
C PRO A 173 13.76 18.63 -28.74
N ILE A 174 13.05 17.83 -29.52
CA ILE A 174 11.60 17.66 -29.46
C ILE A 174 11.33 16.19 -29.24
N TRP A 175 11.04 15.81 -28.02
CA TRP A 175 10.71 14.46 -27.65
C TRP A 175 9.24 14.17 -27.96
N ALA A 176 8.98 13.08 -28.66
CA ALA A 176 7.62 12.64 -28.97
C ALA A 176 7.53 11.12 -28.98
N VAL A 177 6.30 10.62 -28.98
CA VAL A 177 6.02 9.19 -28.99
C VAL A 177 6.34 8.57 -30.35
N GLU A 178 7.18 7.53 -30.35
CA GLU A 178 7.73 6.95 -31.58
C GLU A 178 6.80 5.94 -32.26
N ARG A 179 6.22 5.03 -31.51
CA ARG A 179 5.62 3.81 -32.08
C ARG A 179 4.10 3.71 -31.99
N ILE A 180 3.42 4.76 -31.56
CA ILE A 180 1.97 4.78 -31.52
C ILE A 180 1.48 5.39 -32.84
N GLY A 181 0.90 4.55 -33.70
CA GLY A 181 0.36 4.98 -34.98
C GLY A 181 -0.86 5.91 -34.82
N ARG A 182 -1.17 6.67 -35.88
CA ARG A 182 -2.41 7.47 -35.96
C ARG A 182 -3.62 6.55 -35.75
N ASN A 183 -4.57 7.00 -34.95
CA ASN A 183 -5.79 6.26 -34.58
C ASN A 183 -5.52 4.95 -33.80
N ALA A 184 -4.31 4.77 -33.28
CA ALA A 184 -4.03 3.65 -32.43
C ALA A 184 -4.63 3.83 -31.05
N SER A 185 -5.04 2.74 -30.43
CA SER A 185 -5.41 2.71 -29.03
C SER A 185 -4.39 1.93 -28.21
N VAL A 186 -4.12 2.42 -27.01
CA VAL A 186 -3.23 1.76 -26.07
C VAL A 186 -4.04 1.36 -24.84
N LEU A 187 -4.06 0.06 -24.55
CA LEU A 187 -4.66 -0.45 -23.33
C LEU A 187 -3.62 -0.41 -22.20
N HIS A 188 -3.88 0.42 -21.21
CA HIS A 188 -3.12 0.45 -19.96
C HIS A 188 -3.78 -0.50 -18.97
N SER A 189 -3.02 -1.43 -18.42
CA SER A 189 -3.49 -2.31 -17.35
C SER A 189 -2.54 -2.27 -16.17
N LEU A 190 -3.10 -2.18 -14.99
CA LEU A 190 -2.37 -2.22 -13.72
C LEU A 190 -3.04 -3.27 -12.83
N ASP A 191 -2.28 -4.23 -12.35
CA ASP A 191 -2.72 -5.21 -11.35
C ASP A 191 -1.84 -5.04 -10.11
N VAL A 192 -2.46 -4.65 -9.01
CA VAL A 192 -1.78 -4.41 -7.74
C VAL A 192 -2.22 -5.45 -6.73
N VAL A 193 -1.26 -6.14 -6.16
CA VAL A 193 -1.45 -7.11 -5.09
C VAL A 193 -0.67 -6.64 -3.87
N ASN A 194 -1.39 -6.27 -2.83
CA ASN A 194 -0.82 -5.97 -1.54
C ASN A 194 -0.97 -7.19 -0.63
N SER A 195 0.04 -7.48 0.16
CA SER A 195 0.01 -8.55 1.15
C SER A 195 0.78 -8.15 2.40
N GLY A 196 0.33 -8.63 3.54
CA GLY A 196 0.99 -8.41 4.81
C GLY A 196 0.02 -8.03 5.93
N SER A 197 0.53 -8.08 7.14
CA SER A 197 -0.20 -7.64 8.34
C SER A 197 0.78 -7.17 9.41
N ILE A 198 0.29 -6.32 10.31
CA ILE A 198 1.00 -5.93 11.51
C ILE A 198 0.27 -6.58 12.69
N ASN A 199 0.99 -7.40 13.45
CA ASN A 199 0.47 -8.02 14.65
C ASN A 199 1.29 -7.54 15.85
N GLU A 200 0.61 -7.21 16.93
CA GLU A 200 1.18 -6.90 18.23
C GLU A 200 1.07 -8.13 19.13
N PHE A 201 2.14 -8.49 19.81
CA PHE A 201 2.16 -9.54 20.83
C PHE A 201 2.37 -8.89 22.20
N THR A 202 1.50 -9.21 23.14
CA THR A 202 1.53 -8.66 24.48
C THR A 202 1.61 -9.77 25.50
N ILE A 203 2.49 -9.63 26.48
CA ILE A 203 2.58 -10.47 27.67
C ILE A 203 2.45 -9.54 28.87
N SER A 204 1.50 -9.82 29.74
CA SER A 204 1.21 -9.01 30.92
C SER A 204 0.99 -9.89 32.14
N MET A 205 1.42 -9.41 33.31
CA MET A 205 1.21 -10.07 34.58
C MET A 205 0.65 -9.03 35.59
N VAL A 206 -0.44 -9.38 36.22
CA VAL A 206 -1.14 -8.49 37.16
C VAL A 206 -1.40 -9.21 38.46
N GLY A 207 -1.02 -8.59 39.57
CA GLY A 207 -1.34 -9.04 40.94
C GLY A 207 -2.43 -8.19 41.54
N ASN A 208 -3.43 -8.82 42.17
CA ASN A 208 -4.45 -8.17 42.97
C ASN A 208 -4.07 -8.25 44.46
N ILE A 209 -3.93 -7.09 45.08
CA ILE A 209 -3.54 -6.98 46.51
C ILE A 209 -4.73 -6.47 47.29
N ASN A 210 -5.16 -7.25 48.32
CA ASN A 210 -6.27 -6.92 49.22
C ASN A 210 -7.58 -6.54 48.48
N ASN A 211 -7.85 -7.15 47.30
CA ASN A 211 -8.96 -6.76 46.43
C ASN A 211 -8.96 -5.28 46.01
N THR A 212 -7.80 -4.62 46.07
CA THR A 212 -7.57 -3.28 45.52
C THR A 212 -6.80 -3.43 44.22
N LEU A 213 -7.33 -2.87 43.16
CA LEU A 213 -6.67 -2.79 41.85
C LEU A 213 -5.77 -1.56 41.79
#